data_5e70c7380e328c4e059af8f8dd24b142
#
_entry.id   5e70c7380e328c4e059af8f8dd24b142
#
_cell.length_a   1.000
_cell.length_b   1.000
_cell.length_c   1.000
_cell.angle_alpha   90.00
_cell.angle_beta   90.00
_cell.angle_gamma   90.00
#
_symmetry.space_group_name_H-M   'P 1'
#
loop_
_entity.id
_entity.type
_entity.pdbx_description
1 polymer ?
#
loop_
_entity_poly.entity_id
_entity_poly.type
_entity_poly.pdbx_seq_one_letter_code
_entity_poly.pdbx_strand_id
1 'polypeptide(L)'
;MPILDELHWRGLIHQSTDPKELSEQLAKPTVVYAGFDPTADSLHVGSLLPLMMLRRFQQAGHRPVALVGGATGMIGDPSGKTDERQLLSKESLAANVEGIRKQLGHFLDFTGPNAAVLVNNFDWMQGFSFLD
;
A
#
# COMPACT_ATOMS: atom_id res chain seq x y z
N MET A 1 -20.23 13.88 -0.50
CA MET A 1 -19.46 14.00 -1.77
C MET A 1 -18.88 12.62 -2.10
N PRO A 2 -19.11 12.10 -3.29
CA PRO A 2 -18.46 10.86 -3.72
C PRO A 2 -16.94 10.99 -3.64
N ILE A 3 -16.26 9.90 -3.30
CA ILE A 3 -14.80 9.95 -3.06
C ILE A 3 -14.03 10.44 -4.30
N LEU A 4 -14.44 10.05 -5.50
CA LEU A 4 -13.76 10.50 -6.73
C LEU A 4 -13.88 12.00 -6.95
N ASP A 5 -15.03 12.60 -6.63
CA ASP A 5 -15.23 14.05 -6.75
C ASP A 5 -14.32 14.80 -5.77
N GLU A 6 -14.18 14.30 -4.53
CA GLU A 6 -13.25 14.86 -3.56
C GLU A 6 -11.80 14.78 -4.06
N LEU A 7 -11.41 13.62 -4.58
CA LEU A 7 -10.04 13.42 -5.08
C LEU A 7 -9.73 14.29 -6.30
N HIS A 8 -10.69 14.47 -7.21
CA HIS A 8 -10.55 15.39 -8.34
C HIS A 8 -10.43 16.85 -7.87
N TRP A 9 -11.31 17.27 -6.97
CA TRP A 9 -11.27 18.62 -6.42
C TRP A 9 -9.93 18.94 -5.73
N ARG A 10 -9.32 17.93 -5.08
CA ARG A 10 -8.00 18.08 -4.44
C ARG A 10 -6.83 17.95 -5.40
N GLY A 11 -7.06 17.64 -6.68
CA GLY A 11 -5.98 17.42 -7.65
C GLY A 11 -5.16 16.17 -7.37
N LEU A 12 -5.75 15.15 -6.74
CA LEU A 12 -5.05 13.92 -6.33
C LEU A 12 -5.14 12.79 -7.36
N ILE A 13 -5.84 13.01 -8.47
CA ILE A 13 -5.93 12.03 -9.56
C ILE A 13 -5.14 12.55 -10.75
N HIS A 14 -4.07 11.83 -11.10
CA HIS A 14 -3.31 12.10 -12.32
C HIS A 14 -3.90 11.34 -13.52
N GLN A 15 -4.17 10.07 -13.34
CA GLN A 15 -4.85 9.22 -14.33
C GLN A 15 -5.58 8.09 -13.62
N SER A 16 -6.55 7.51 -14.30
CA SER A 16 -7.28 6.34 -13.84
C SER A 16 -7.60 5.43 -15.01
N THR A 17 -8.06 4.22 -14.72
CA THR A 17 -8.78 3.38 -15.67
C THR A 17 -10.09 4.03 -16.06
N ASP A 18 -11.04 3.30 -16.65
CA ASP A 18 -12.33 3.86 -17.04
C ASP A 18 -13.00 4.58 -15.85
N PRO A 19 -13.20 5.92 -15.93
CA PRO A 19 -13.75 6.68 -14.79
C PRO A 19 -15.20 6.30 -14.45
N LYS A 20 -15.97 5.85 -15.43
CA LYS A 20 -17.36 5.47 -15.24
C LYS A 20 -17.45 4.15 -14.46
N GLU A 21 -16.73 3.13 -14.90
CA GLU A 21 -16.68 1.84 -14.21
C GLU A 21 -16.13 2.00 -12.79
N LEU A 22 -15.08 2.81 -12.63
CA LEU A 22 -14.50 3.11 -11.32
C LEU A 22 -15.52 3.79 -10.39
N SER A 23 -16.28 4.76 -10.91
CA SER A 23 -17.33 5.45 -10.15
C SER A 23 -18.44 4.49 -9.72
N GLU A 24 -18.89 3.61 -10.61
CA GLU A 24 -19.90 2.61 -10.31
C GLU A 24 -19.41 1.62 -9.24
N GLN A 25 -18.14 1.20 -9.31
CA GLN A 25 -17.55 0.30 -8.32
C GLN A 25 -17.43 0.97 -6.95
N LEU A 26 -17.02 2.22 -6.90
CA LEU A 26 -16.85 2.98 -5.66
C LEU A 26 -18.15 3.53 -5.08
N ALA A 27 -19.29 3.35 -5.75
CA ALA A 27 -20.61 3.67 -5.20
C ALA A 27 -21.01 2.75 -4.03
N LYS A 28 -20.30 1.64 -3.83
CA LYS A 28 -20.52 0.67 -2.74
C LYS A 28 -19.20 0.37 -2.04
N PRO A 29 -19.23 -0.14 -0.80
CA PRO A 29 -18.03 -0.53 -0.08
C PRO A 29 -17.14 -1.45 -0.91
N THR A 30 -15.91 -1.04 -1.12
CA THR A 30 -14.94 -1.71 -2.00
C THR A 30 -13.61 -1.85 -1.26
N VAL A 31 -12.85 -2.88 -1.60
CA VAL A 31 -11.47 -3.02 -1.12
C VAL A 31 -10.56 -2.21 -2.01
N VAL A 32 -9.70 -1.41 -1.41
CA VAL A 32 -8.68 -0.62 -2.10
C VAL A 32 -7.31 -0.92 -1.50
N TYR A 33 -6.26 -1.01 -2.31
CA TYR A 33 -4.94 -1.27 -1.80
C TYR A 33 -3.87 -0.32 -2.34
N ALA A 34 -2.80 -0.17 -1.59
CA ALA A 34 -1.57 0.44 -2.04
C ALA A 34 -0.37 -0.34 -1.51
N GLY A 35 0.70 -0.39 -2.30
CA GLY A 35 1.94 -1.07 -1.96
C GLY A 35 2.95 -0.13 -1.31
N PHE A 36 3.72 -0.68 -0.37
CA PHE A 36 4.81 0.00 0.34
C PHE A 36 6.05 -0.89 0.36
N ASP A 37 7.20 -0.33 -0.01
CA ASP A 37 8.46 -1.05 0.00
C ASP A 37 9.11 -0.98 1.39
N PRO A 38 9.49 -2.12 1.99
CA PRO A 38 10.12 -2.16 3.30
C PRO A 38 11.65 -1.97 3.19
N THR A 39 12.08 -0.89 2.55
CA THR A 39 13.50 -0.57 2.34
C THR A 39 14.19 -0.03 3.58
N ALA A 40 13.42 0.40 4.57
CA ALA A 40 13.86 0.88 5.87
C ALA A 40 12.80 0.55 6.93
N ASP A 41 13.13 0.76 8.18
CA ASP A 41 12.21 0.55 9.31
C ASP A 41 11.14 1.64 9.45
N SER A 42 11.18 2.64 8.59
CA SER A 42 10.21 3.73 8.51
C SER A 42 9.86 4.08 7.07
N LEU A 43 8.65 4.59 6.87
CA LEU A 43 8.22 5.14 5.61
C LEU A 43 8.87 6.53 5.39
N HIS A 44 9.18 6.85 4.13
CA HIS A 44 9.65 8.18 3.75
C HIS A 44 8.46 9.09 3.38
N VAL A 45 8.74 10.39 3.21
CA VAL A 45 7.70 11.39 2.91
C VAL A 45 6.92 11.08 1.64
N GLY A 46 7.53 10.45 0.63
CA GLY A 46 6.85 10.02 -0.60
C GLY A 46 5.78 8.95 -0.37
N SER A 47 5.90 8.15 0.68
CA SER A 47 4.90 7.16 1.06
C SER A 47 3.66 7.77 1.73
N LEU A 48 3.77 9.01 2.20
CA LEU A 48 2.65 9.68 2.87
C LEU A 48 1.47 9.89 1.93
N LEU A 49 1.73 10.19 0.66
CA LEU A 49 0.66 10.44 -0.32
C LEU A 49 -0.22 9.20 -0.54
N PRO A 50 0.30 8.01 -0.91
CA PRO A 50 -0.54 6.82 -1.04
C PRO A 50 -1.18 6.40 0.29
N LEU A 51 -0.52 6.62 1.42
CA LEU A 51 -1.08 6.33 2.73
C LEU A 51 -2.28 7.23 3.04
N MET A 52 -2.18 8.52 2.75
CA MET A 52 -3.29 9.46 2.90
C MET A 52 -4.44 9.15 1.93
N MET A 53 -4.15 8.59 0.75
CA MET A 53 -5.19 8.09 -0.15
C MET A 53 -5.96 6.92 0.48
N LEU A 54 -5.27 5.93 1.02
CA LEU A 54 -5.91 4.82 1.73
C LEU A 54 -6.79 5.31 2.89
N ARG A 55 -6.29 6.28 3.67
CA ARG A 55 -7.06 6.90 4.75
C ARG A 55 -8.35 7.55 4.24
N ARG A 56 -8.30 8.30 3.13
CA ARG A 56 -9.48 8.92 2.54
C ARG A 56 -10.51 7.90 2.09
N PHE A 57 -10.07 6.84 1.45
CA PHE A 57 -10.95 5.73 1.08
C PHE A 57 -11.58 5.06 2.30
N GLN A 58 -10.81 4.87 3.38
CA GLN A 58 -11.35 4.34 4.62
C GLN A 58 -12.41 5.25 5.22
N GLN A 59 -12.17 6.55 5.27
CA GLN A 59 -13.13 7.56 5.75
C GLN A 59 -14.40 7.61 4.89
N ALA A 60 -14.31 7.26 3.62
CA ALA A 60 -15.44 7.16 2.70
C ALA A 60 -16.19 5.81 2.79
N GLY A 61 -15.80 4.92 3.70
CA GLY A 61 -16.46 3.63 3.94
C GLY A 61 -15.87 2.44 3.19
N HIS A 62 -14.77 2.63 2.46
CA HIS A 62 -14.05 1.53 1.80
C HIS A 62 -13.07 0.85 2.75
N ARG A 63 -12.66 -0.37 2.41
CA ARG A 63 -11.68 -1.13 3.21
C ARG A 63 -10.27 -0.98 2.63
N PRO A 64 -9.36 -0.29 3.30
CA PRO A 64 -7.99 -0.17 2.82
C PRO A 64 -7.17 -1.41 3.14
N VAL A 65 -6.32 -1.81 2.20
CA VAL A 65 -5.30 -2.84 2.37
C VAL A 65 -3.94 -2.17 2.14
N ALA A 66 -3.11 -2.19 3.16
CA ALA A 66 -1.71 -1.81 3.04
C ALA A 66 -0.89 -3.06 2.71
N LEU A 67 -0.33 -3.10 1.50
CA LEU A 67 0.50 -4.19 1.02
C LEU A 67 1.96 -3.85 1.25
N VAL A 68 2.64 -4.63 2.08
CA VAL A 68 4.09 -4.50 2.28
C VAL A 68 4.81 -5.50 1.39
N GLY A 69 5.79 -5.00 0.63
CA GLY A 69 6.56 -5.79 -0.33
C GLY A 69 7.71 -6.58 0.31
N GLY A 70 7.44 -7.45 1.28
CA GLY A 70 8.48 -8.26 1.94
C GLY A 70 9.19 -9.24 0.98
N ALA A 71 8.48 -9.82 0.03
CA ALA A 71 9.09 -10.67 -1.00
C ALA A 71 9.81 -9.83 -2.07
N THR A 72 9.15 -8.81 -2.59
CA THR A 72 9.72 -7.94 -3.63
C THR A 72 10.89 -7.12 -3.11
N GLY A 73 10.92 -6.77 -1.83
CA GLY A 73 12.05 -6.14 -1.17
C GLY A 73 13.32 -6.99 -1.15
N MET A 74 13.19 -8.32 -1.22
CA MET A 74 14.33 -9.25 -1.34
C MET A 74 14.92 -9.27 -2.76
N ILE A 75 14.14 -8.96 -3.78
CA ILE A 75 14.57 -9.01 -5.18
C ILE A 75 15.28 -7.70 -5.58
N GLY A 76 14.88 -6.59 -4.97
CA GLY A 76 15.33 -5.25 -5.35
C GLY A 76 14.67 -4.76 -6.62
N ASP A 77 14.06 -3.59 -6.56
CA ASP A 77 13.47 -2.95 -7.73
C ASP A 77 14.55 -2.13 -8.46
N PRO A 78 14.86 -2.42 -9.74
CA PRO A 78 15.85 -1.66 -10.51
C PRO A 78 15.34 -0.30 -10.99
N SER A 79 14.10 0.10 -10.67
CA SER A 79 13.49 1.33 -11.18
C SER A 79 14.26 2.58 -10.71
N GLY A 80 15.10 3.10 -11.57
CA GLY A 80 15.58 4.49 -11.56
C GLY A 80 16.77 4.85 -10.69
N LYS A 81 17.51 3.90 -10.11
CA LYS A 81 18.76 4.18 -9.39
C LYS A 81 19.89 3.26 -9.84
N THR A 82 21.03 3.86 -10.16
CA THR A 82 22.27 3.18 -10.59
C THR A 82 23.01 2.48 -9.46
N ASP A 83 22.57 2.64 -8.21
CA ASP A 83 23.20 1.99 -7.07
C ASP A 83 22.60 0.62 -6.84
N GLU A 84 23.45 -0.40 -6.73
CA GLU A 84 23.04 -1.75 -6.34
C GLU A 84 22.28 -1.66 -5.01
N ARG A 85 20.99 -2.00 -5.02
CA ARG A 85 20.26 -2.18 -3.78
C ARG A 85 20.86 -3.36 -3.06
N GLN A 86 21.38 -3.13 -1.87
CA GLN A 86 21.82 -4.21 -1.00
C GLN A 86 20.65 -5.15 -0.73
N LEU A 87 20.86 -6.43 -0.98
CA LEU A 87 19.90 -7.46 -0.61
C LEU A 87 19.73 -7.46 0.91
N LEU A 88 18.54 -7.10 1.37
CA LEU A 88 18.22 -7.13 2.79
C LEU A 88 18.07 -8.58 3.26
N SER A 89 18.53 -8.87 4.47
CA SER A 89 18.29 -10.16 5.11
C SER A 89 16.80 -10.30 5.48
N LYS A 90 16.33 -11.54 5.65
CA LYS A 90 14.95 -11.82 6.10
C LYS A 90 14.64 -11.15 7.43
N GLU A 91 15.61 -11.12 8.35
CA GLU A 91 15.48 -10.51 9.67
C GLU A 91 15.36 -8.99 9.57
N SER A 92 16.17 -8.36 8.72
CA SER A 92 16.09 -6.92 8.47
C SER A 92 14.76 -6.53 7.83
N LEU A 93 14.27 -7.32 6.87
CA LEU A 93 12.97 -7.11 6.24
C LEU A 93 11.82 -7.25 7.25
N ALA A 94 11.86 -8.26 8.11
CA ALA A 94 10.85 -8.43 9.15
C ALA A 94 10.82 -7.25 10.13
N ALA A 95 12.00 -6.74 10.52
CA ALA A 95 12.09 -5.56 11.37
C ALA A 95 11.55 -4.30 10.67
N ASN A 96 11.85 -4.12 9.39
CA ASN A 96 11.33 -3.01 8.60
C ASN A 96 9.81 -3.07 8.46
N VAL A 97 9.26 -4.24 8.18
CA VAL A 97 7.80 -4.46 8.10
C VAL A 97 7.11 -4.08 9.42
N GLU A 98 7.69 -4.48 10.55
CA GLU A 98 7.12 -4.15 11.86
C GLU A 98 7.17 -2.65 12.15
N GLY A 99 8.24 -1.97 11.78
CA GLY A 99 8.36 -0.51 11.89
C GLY A 99 7.30 0.21 11.05
N ILE A 100 7.10 -0.24 9.82
CA ILE A 100 6.08 0.29 8.90
C ILE A 100 4.67 0.05 9.47
N ARG A 101 4.40 -1.15 10.00
CA ARG A 101 3.11 -1.48 10.60
C ARG A 101 2.75 -0.51 11.73
N LYS A 102 3.70 -0.17 12.57
CA LYS A 102 3.49 0.81 13.65
C LYS A 102 3.13 2.19 13.10
N GLN A 103 3.82 2.64 12.06
CA GLN A 103 3.52 3.93 11.44
C GLN A 103 2.13 3.95 10.77
N LEU A 104 1.77 2.88 10.06
CA LEU A 104 0.45 2.75 9.44
C LEU A 104 -0.68 2.88 10.45
N GLY A 105 -0.48 2.37 11.67
CA GLY A 105 -1.44 2.46 12.77
C GLY A 105 -1.77 3.88 13.22
N HIS A 106 -0.95 4.87 12.89
CA HIS A 106 -1.25 6.28 13.16
C HIS A 106 -2.21 6.90 12.14
N PHE A 107 -2.38 6.30 10.97
CA PHE A 107 -3.15 6.86 9.87
C PHE A 107 -4.39 6.04 9.52
N LEU A 108 -4.31 4.72 9.65
CA LEU A 108 -5.39 3.80 9.34
C LEU A 108 -5.97 3.20 10.59
N ASP A 109 -7.28 2.99 10.59
CA ASP A 109 -7.98 2.28 11.64
C ASP A 109 -8.03 0.78 11.30
N PHE A 110 -7.46 -0.04 12.17
CA PHE A 110 -7.42 -1.49 12.04
C PHE A 110 -8.58 -2.18 12.81
N THR A 111 -9.55 -1.41 13.24
CA THR A 111 -10.76 -1.88 13.93
C THR A 111 -12.02 -1.45 13.20
N GLY A 112 -13.17 -1.97 13.60
CA GLY A 112 -14.46 -1.57 13.05
C GLY A 112 -14.86 -2.29 11.75
N PRO A 113 -15.99 -1.89 11.14
CA PRO A 113 -16.61 -2.63 10.03
C PRO A 113 -15.81 -2.59 8.73
N ASN A 114 -15.06 -1.52 8.49
CA ASN A 114 -14.16 -1.36 7.33
C ASN A 114 -12.70 -1.27 7.77
N ALA A 115 -12.34 -2.03 8.78
CA ALA A 115 -10.99 -2.09 9.32
C ALA A 115 -9.96 -2.27 8.20
N ALA A 116 -8.86 -1.53 8.30
CA ALA A 116 -7.70 -1.71 7.44
C ALA A 116 -7.08 -3.09 7.64
N VAL A 117 -6.46 -3.61 6.60
CA VAL A 117 -5.72 -4.87 6.63
C VAL A 117 -4.28 -4.61 6.19
N LEU A 118 -3.34 -5.13 6.95
CA LEU A 118 -1.94 -5.18 6.55
C LEU A 118 -1.65 -6.57 5.97
N VAL A 119 -1.12 -6.61 4.77
CA VAL A 119 -0.66 -7.85 4.12
C VAL A 119 0.80 -7.71 3.71
N ASN A 120 1.53 -8.82 3.78
CA ASN A 120 2.91 -8.92 3.34
C ASN A 120 2.98 -9.95 2.21
N ASN A 121 3.43 -9.54 1.03
CA ASN A 121 3.47 -10.46 -0.11
C ASN A 121 4.46 -11.63 0.10
N PHE A 122 5.37 -11.54 1.04
CA PHE A 122 6.22 -12.65 1.44
C PHE A 122 5.39 -13.88 1.88
N ASP A 123 4.24 -13.66 2.52
CA ASP A 123 3.42 -14.75 3.08
C ASP A 123 2.93 -15.74 2.03
N TRP A 124 2.68 -15.28 0.81
CA TRP A 124 2.26 -16.17 -0.29
C TRP A 124 3.33 -16.40 -1.35
N MET A 125 4.32 -15.51 -1.48
CA MET A 125 5.37 -15.64 -2.50
C MET A 125 6.49 -16.60 -2.09
N GLN A 126 6.72 -16.82 -0.81
CA GLN A 126 7.82 -17.66 -0.32
C GLN A 126 7.70 -19.14 -0.74
N GLY A 127 6.50 -19.58 -1.10
CA GLY A 127 6.23 -20.94 -1.56
C GLY A 127 6.50 -21.19 -3.04
N PHE A 128 6.76 -20.11 -3.83
CA PHE A 128 7.05 -20.24 -5.25
C PHE A 128 8.54 -20.37 -5.49
N SER A 129 8.92 -21.26 -6.42
CA SER A 129 10.29 -21.31 -6.93
C SER A 129 10.41 -20.50 -8.23
N PHE A 130 11.64 -20.21 -8.64
CA PHE A 130 11.89 -19.53 -9.92
C PHE A 130 11.42 -20.35 -11.14
N LEU A 131 11.27 -21.66 -10.97
CA LEU A 131 10.88 -22.60 -12.05
C LEU A 131 9.37 -22.89 -12.09
N ASP A 132 8.61 -22.36 -11.14
CA ASP A 132 7.15 -22.43 -11.09
C ASP A 132 6.53 -21.20 -11.76
#